data_9aa113d57b7f702213775ae2f4b93734
#
_entry.id   9aa113d57b7f702213775ae2f4b93734
#
_cell.length_a   1.000
_cell.length_b   1.000
_cell.length_c   1.000
_cell.angle_alpha   90.00
_cell.angle_beta   90.00
_cell.angle_gamma   90.00
#
_symmetry.space_group_name_H-M   'P 1'
#
loop_
_entity.id
_entity.type
_entity.pdbx_description
1 polymer ?
#
loop_
_entity_poly.entity_id
_entity_poly.type
_entity_poly.pdbx_seq_one_letter_code
_entity_poly.pdbx_strand_id
1 'polypeptide(L)'
;MTQGRNSGDYGDRDGGNRGGKQGGNQGGNRPRNPKPSSSGIERMPPQAVDVEQAVLGAMMIDARAIGRAFEILDESCFYHGAHAMIFQGMIALYERSEAVDQLTLAEEMKRREELTDIGGVSYLAKLASEVATSANIDFHAKIVLDKSLSRKLIETASEVIEQAFEGTDEVQSLIDRTEERIFSLSEKQIGDGFQSLEIVMGEALEQIERAHNRVSTVSGVDTGFPDLNESTSGLQPGDLVILAARPSVGKTAFALTMARHAAVETKTSVAIFSLEMSKAQLAQRLLSAETRVDLHKLRTGRLREDDWVRITHSVGRLAQAQIYIDDTPAISVLEARAKARRLKREHGLGLVVVDYLQLMSSHTRVQSREQEISNISRGLKGLAKELNVPVLALSQLSRAVESRTDKRPQLSDLRESGSIEQDADVVMFIYRPDIYGLKSPDGASLEGIAEIIIGKQRNGPVGSVHLQWNAESATYEPLAPEWRLDPDEEEF
;
A
#
# COMPACT_ATOMS: atom_id res chain seq x y z
N MET A 1 68.17 -13.42 -2.13
CA MET A 1 68.90 -14.22 -1.14
C MET A 1 67.91 -15.28 -0.66
N THR A 2 68.09 -16.43 -1.20
CA THR A 2 68.38 -17.81 -0.68
C THR A 2 67.14 -18.44 -0.07
N GLN A 3 66.48 -19.40 -0.78
CA GLN A 3 66.77 -20.87 -0.94
C GLN A 3 66.52 -21.61 0.39
N GLY A 4 65.75 -22.73 0.47
CA GLY A 4 65.80 -23.98 -0.24
C GLY A 4 64.71 -24.90 0.31
N ARG A 5 64.00 -25.73 -0.43
CA ARG A 5 64.33 -27.10 -0.91
C ARG A 5 64.63 -28.13 0.18
N ASN A 6 63.81 -29.18 0.28
CA ASN A 6 64.11 -30.62 -0.01
C ASN A 6 62.91 -31.45 0.47
N SER A 7 62.27 -32.32 -0.28
CA SER A 7 62.60 -33.51 -1.10
C SER A 7 63.01 -34.75 -0.29
N GLY A 8 62.35 -35.88 -0.62
CA GLY A 8 62.80 -37.26 -0.36
C GLY A 8 61.60 -38.11 0.06
N ASP A 9 61.02 -38.93 -0.65
CA ASP A 9 61.25 -40.02 -1.62
C ASP A 9 61.54 -41.36 -0.97
N TYR A 10 61.05 -42.42 -1.60
CA TYR A 10 61.30 -43.88 -1.49
C TYR A 10 60.62 -44.64 -0.32
N GLY A 11 60.02 -45.76 -0.50
CA GLY A 11 60.13 -46.76 -1.54
C GLY A 11 59.27 -48.00 -1.25
N ASP A 12 59.07 -48.66 -2.31
CA ASP A 12 58.57 -49.96 -2.67
C ASP A 12 58.92 -51.14 -1.73
N ARG A 13 58.06 -52.13 -1.71
CA ARG A 13 58.17 -53.59 -2.04
C ARG A 13 57.08 -54.41 -1.41
N ASP A 14 56.24 -54.94 -2.22
CA ASP A 14 56.20 -56.29 -2.84
C ASP A 14 56.11 -57.48 -1.88
N GLY A 15 55.17 -58.37 -2.20
CA GLY A 15 55.21 -59.75 -1.76
C GLY A 15 53.95 -60.38 -1.22
N GLY A 16 53.09 -60.89 -2.07
CA GLY A 16 52.88 -62.30 -2.31
C GLY A 16 51.87 -63.06 -1.43
N ASN A 17 50.76 -63.40 -2.04
CA ASN A 17 50.24 -64.75 -2.26
C ASN A 17 49.38 -65.50 -1.23
N ARG A 18 48.20 -65.84 -1.73
CA ARG A 18 47.44 -67.11 -1.57
C ARG A 18 46.60 -67.38 -0.30
N GLY A 19 45.31 -67.45 -0.56
CA GLY A 19 44.62 -68.68 -0.18
C GLY A 19 43.39 -68.53 0.68
N GLY A 20 42.21 -68.89 0.16
CA GLY A 20 41.25 -69.62 0.93
C GLY A 20 39.92 -68.95 1.28
N LYS A 21 38.95 -69.15 0.44
CA LYS A 21 37.54 -69.53 0.65
C LYS A 21 36.88 -69.28 2.00
N GLN A 22 35.68 -68.73 1.83
CA GLN A 22 34.34 -68.98 2.43
C GLN A 22 33.79 -67.79 3.18
N GLY A 23 32.74 -67.17 2.61
CA GLY A 23 31.36 -67.46 2.95
C GLY A 23 30.87 -66.52 4.06
N GLY A 24 30.11 -65.52 3.72
CA GLY A 24 29.46 -64.70 4.72
C GLY A 24 28.76 -63.48 4.12
N ASN A 25 27.59 -63.70 3.56
CA ASN A 25 26.66 -62.70 3.09
C ASN A 25 26.14 -61.93 4.31
N GLN A 26 26.58 -60.67 4.52
CA GLN A 26 25.85 -59.72 5.35
C GLN A 26 25.70 -58.39 4.60
N GLY A 27 24.51 -58.24 4.05
CA GLY A 27 24.06 -57.05 3.39
C GLY A 27 24.01 -55.85 4.34
N GLY A 28 24.94 -54.93 4.15
CA GLY A 28 24.92 -53.61 4.79
C GLY A 28 23.76 -52.80 4.20
N ASN A 29 22.73 -52.65 4.98
CA ASN A 29 21.55 -51.85 4.73
C ASN A 29 21.95 -50.36 4.78
N ARG A 30 22.24 -49.75 3.61
CA ARG A 30 22.28 -48.32 3.46
C ARG A 30 20.86 -47.80 3.57
N PRO A 31 20.54 -46.82 4.44
CA PRO A 31 19.22 -46.24 4.44
C PRO A 31 18.97 -45.57 3.10
N ARG A 32 18.06 -46.14 2.29
CA ARG A 32 17.47 -45.50 1.14
C ARG A 32 16.69 -44.31 1.68
N ASN A 33 17.09 -43.07 1.30
CA ASN A 33 16.22 -41.93 1.40
C ASN A 33 14.84 -42.29 0.82
N PRO A 34 13.75 -42.12 1.56
CA PRO A 34 12.44 -42.32 1.00
C PRO A 34 12.26 -41.31 -0.12
N LYS A 35 12.07 -41.80 -1.35
CA LYS A 35 11.50 -41.02 -2.42
C LYS A 35 10.19 -40.43 -1.85
N PRO A 36 9.88 -39.16 -2.07
CA PRO A 36 8.55 -38.67 -1.72
C PRO A 36 7.54 -39.51 -2.47
N SER A 37 6.77 -40.28 -1.72
CA SER A 37 5.63 -41.02 -2.24
C SER A 37 4.65 -39.98 -2.78
N SER A 38 4.51 -39.90 -4.08
CA SER A 38 3.38 -39.24 -4.73
C SER A 38 2.11 -40.10 -4.45
N SER A 39 1.67 -40.08 -3.19
CA SER A 39 0.29 -40.43 -2.86
C SER A 39 -0.53 -39.22 -3.30
N GLY A 40 -0.88 -39.16 -4.56
CA GLY A 40 -1.97 -38.33 -5.05
C GLY A 40 -3.23 -38.73 -4.29
N ILE A 41 -3.43 -38.13 -3.14
CA ILE A 41 -4.75 -38.07 -2.54
C ILE A 41 -5.53 -37.21 -3.55
N GLU A 42 -6.40 -37.83 -4.33
CA GLU A 42 -7.46 -37.12 -5.06
C GLU A 42 -8.31 -36.38 -4.02
N ARG A 43 -7.85 -35.21 -3.62
CA ARG A 43 -8.63 -34.33 -2.77
C ARG A 43 -9.64 -33.64 -3.65
N MET A 44 -10.92 -33.92 -3.40
CA MET A 44 -12.00 -33.19 -4.06
C MET A 44 -11.79 -31.67 -3.83
N PRO A 45 -11.92 -30.85 -4.88
CA PRO A 45 -11.82 -29.40 -4.74
C PRO A 45 -12.82 -28.90 -3.70
N PRO A 46 -12.49 -27.82 -2.95
CA PRO A 46 -13.40 -27.22 -2.00
C PRO A 46 -14.74 -26.85 -2.66
N GLN A 47 -15.84 -27.45 -2.18
CA GLN A 47 -17.18 -27.27 -2.73
C GLN A 47 -18.23 -27.27 -1.64
N ALA A 48 -19.39 -26.72 -1.95
CA ALA A 48 -20.57 -26.71 -1.07
C ALA A 48 -21.86 -26.71 -1.95
N VAL A 49 -22.03 -27.80 -2.70
CA VAL A 49 -23.09 -27.93 -3.72
C VAL A 49 -24.48 -27.70 -3.12
N ASP A 50 -24.74 -28.22 -1.93
CA ASP A 50 -26.02 -28.02 -1.23
C ASP A 50 -26.28 -26.55 -0.90
N VAL A 51 -25.20 -25.80 -0.59
CA VAL A 51 -25.30 -24.35 -0.32
C VAL A 51 -25.50 -23.57 -1.61
N GLU A 52 -24.85 -23.98 -2.71
CA GLU A 52 -25.11 -23.39 -4.04
C GLU A 52 -26.59 -23.56 -4.44
N GLN A 53 -27.17 -24.74 -4.22
CA GLN A 53 -28.58 -25.01 -4.47
C GLN A 53 -29.48 -24.11 -3.59
N ALA A 54 -29.12 -23.93 -2.31
CA ALA A 54 -29.84 -23.05 -1.41
C ALA A 54 -29.79 -21.59 -1.87
N VAL A 55 -28.67 -21.10 -2.39
CA VAL A 55 -28.53 -19.75 -2.95
C VAL A 55 -29.45 -19.57 -4.16
N LEU A 56 -29.36 -20.47 -5.15
CA LEU A 56 -30.18 -20.40 -6.36
C LEU A 56 -31.68 -20.53 -6.07
N GLY A 57 -32.05 -21.44 -5.17
CA GLY A 57 -33.43 -21.61 -4.73
C GLY A 57 -33.98 -20.35 -4.04
N ALA A 58 -33.20 -19.71 -3.16
CA ALA A 58 -33.57 -18.48 -2.47
C ALA A 58 -33.77 -17.32 -3.46
N MET A 59 -32.95 -17.22 -4.50
CA MET A 59 -33.08 -16.21 -5.56
C MET A 59 -34.36 -16.39 -6.39
N MET A 60 -34.85 -17.63 -6.59
CA MET A 60 -36.10 -17.89 -7.28
C MET A 60 -37.34 -17.56 -6.44
N ILE A 61 -37.24 -17.54 -5.12
CA ILE A 61 -38.36 -17.27 -4.20
C ILE A 61 -38.49 -15.79 -3.88
N ASP A 62 -37.36 -15.05 -3.76
CA ASP A 62 -37.36 -13.65 -3.34
C ASP A 62 -36.47 -12.82 -4.25
N ALA A 63 -37.08 -11.86 -4.97
CA ALA A 63 -36.36 -10.94 -5.85
C ALA A 63 -35.28 -10.11 -5.13
N ARG A 64 -35.48 -9.83 -3.82
CA ARG A 64 -34.45 -9.13 -3.02
C ARG A 64 -33.22 -9.97 -2.76
N ALA A 65 -33.34 -11.30 -2.72
CA ALA A 65 -32.22 -12.20 -2.58
C ALA A 65 -31.31 -12.19 -3.81
N ILE A 66 -31.85 -11.88 -4.99
CA ILE A 66 -31.07 -11.78 -6.23
C ILE A 66 -30.02 -10.65 -6.11
N GLY A 67 -30.45 -9.44 -5.74
CA GLY A 67 -29.54 -8.31 -5.58
C GLY A 67 -28.41 -8.59 -4.58
N ARG A 68 -28.76 -9.18 -3.42
CA ARG A 68 -27.78 -9.55 -2.39
C ARG A 68 -26.79 -10.63 -2.86
N ALA A 69 -27.27 -11.61 -3.61
CA ALA A 69 -26.38 -12.65 -4.16
C ALA A 69 -25.41 -12.06 -5.19
N PHE A 70 -25.86 -11.09 -6.00
CA PHE A 70 -25.00 -10.40 -7.00
C PHE A 70 -23.92 -9.52 -6.40
N GLU A 71 -24.17 -8.92 -5.25
CA GLU A 71 -23.17 -8.14 -4.54
C GLU A 71 -22.01 -9.01 -4.07
N ILE A 72 -22.24 -10.32 -3.84
CA ILE A 72 -21.28 -11.24 -3.22
C ILE A 72 -20.70 -12.22 -4.24
N LEU A 73 -21.49 -12.70 -5.21
CA LEU A 73 -21.13 -13.80 -6.10
C LEU A 73 -21.11 -13.37 -7.56
N ASP A 74 -20.18 -13.99 -8.30
CA ASP A 74 -20.17 -14.06 -9.76
C ASP A 74 -20.36 -15.55 -10.21
N GLU A 75 -20.57 -15.77 -11.51
CA GLU A 75 -20.74 -17.13 -12.06
C GLU A 75 -19.56 -18.06 -11.78
N SER A 76 -18.34 -17.52 -11.69
CA SER A 76 -17.13 -18.29 -11.41
C SER A 76 -17.07 -18.81 -9.97
N CYS A 77 -17.95 -18.32 -9.09
CA CYS A 77 -18.03 -18.76 -7.71
C CYS A 77 -18.66 -20.15 -7.55
N PHE A 78 -19.42 -20.61 -8.53
CA PHE A 78 -20.10 -21.90 -8.46
C PHE A 78 -19.18 -23.05 -8.88
N TYR A 79 -19.25 -24.14 -8.14
CA TYR A 79 -18.50 -25.37 -8.46
C TYR A 79 -19.17 -26.16 -9.57
N HIS A 80 -20.51 -26.26 -9.51
CA HIS A 80 -21.27 -27.02 -10.47
C HIS A 80 -21.61 -26.16 -11.71
N GLY A 81 -21.18 -26.61 -12.90
CA GLY A 81 -21.36 -25.83 -14.13
C GLY A 81 -22.83 -25.46 -14.41
N ALA A 82 -23.79 -26.37 -14.11
CA ALA A 82 -25.21 -26.07 -14.23
C ALA A 82 -25.65 -24.93 -13.31
N HIS A 83 -25.08 -24.81 -12.10
CA HIS A 83 -25.39 -23.70 -11.19
C HIS A 83 -24.87 -22.37 -11.72
N ALA A 84 -23.68 -22.34 -12.30
CA ALA A 84 -23.13 -21.16 -12.95
C ALA A 84 -24.04 -20.68 -14.11
N MET A 85 -24.48 -21.61 -14.97
CA MET A 85 -25.40 -21.28 -16.07
C MET A 85 -26.75 -20.75 -15.56
N ILE A 86 -27.34 -21.39 -14.55
CA ILE A 86 -28.58 -20.95 -13.91
C ILE A 86 -28.40 -19.53 -13.33
N PHE A 87 -27.29 -19.27 -12.63
CA PHE A 87 -27.01 -17.96 -12.07
C PHE A 87 -26.88 -16.90 -13.15
N GLN A 88 -26.17 -17.16 -14.26
CA GLN A 88 -26.13 -16.26 -15.42
C GLN A 88 -27.48 -16.00 -16.04
N GLY A 89 -28.34 -17.03 -16.13
CA GLY A 89 -29.71 -16.87 -16.59
C GLY A 89 -30.52 -15.93 -15.70
N MET A 90 -30.39 -16.06 -14.38
CA MET A 90 -31.04 -15.19 -13.40
C MET A 90 -30.51 -13.73 -13.49
N ILE A 91 -29.21 -13.53 -13.68
CA ILE A 91 -28.62 -12.19 -13.92
C ILE A 91 -29.29 -11.54 -15.13
N ALA A 92 -29.32 -12.24 -16.24
CA ALA A 92 -29.87 -11.68 -17.48
C ALA A 92 -31.35 -11.30 -17.40
N LEU A 93 -32.15 -12.07 -16.66
CA LEU A 93 -33.54 -11.71 -16.38
C LEU A 93 -33.64 -10.48 -15.50
N TYR A 94 -32.82 -10.44 -14.43
CA TYR A 94 -32.80 -9.32 -13.49
C TYR A 94 -32.36 -8.00 -14.14
N GLU A 95 -31.32 -8.02 -15.00
CA GLU A 95 -30.86 -6.84 -15.76
C GLU A 95 -31.94 -6.29 -16.71
N ARG A 96 -32.78 -7.16 -17.25
CA ARG A 96 -33.95 -6.76 -18.07
C ARG A 96 -35.16 -6.36 -17.24
N SER A 97 -35.03 -6.35 -15.90
CA SER A 97 -36.16 -6.08 -14.98
C SER A 97 -37.33 -7.06 -15.16
N GLU A 98 -37.04 -8.29 -15.59
CA GLU A 98 -38.00 -9.37 -15.71
C GLU A 98 -38.09 -10.14 -14.39
N ALA A 99 -39.26 -10.72 -14.09
CA ALA A 99 -39.42 -11.55 -12.91
C ALA A 99 -38.53 -12.79 -13.03
N VAL A 100 -37.80 -13.15 -11.93
CA VAL A 100 -36.99 -14.34 -11.86
C VAL A 100 -37.77 -15.40 -11.09
N ASP A 101 -38.43 -16.27 -11.79
CA ASP A 101 -39.11 -17.45 -11.26
C ASP A 101 -38.83 -18.68 -12.12
N GLN A 102 -39.34 -19.83 -11.69
CA GLN A 102 -39.10 -21.10 -12.36
C GLN A 102 -39.50 -21.09 -13.86
N LEU A 103 -40.59 -20.37 -14.22
CA LEU A 103 -41.10 -20.38 -15.59
C LEU A 103 -40.29 -19.45 -16.49
N THR A 104 -40.03 -18.23 -16.04
CA THR A 104 -39.23 -17.24 -16.77
C THR A 104 -37.82 -17.70 -16.97
N LEU A 105 -37.23 -18.34 -15.94
CA LEU A 105 -35.88 -18.91 -16.01
C LEU A 105 -35.84 -20.11 -16.96
N ALA A 106 -36.84 -20.97 -16.95
CA ALA A 106 -36.90 -22.10 -17.91
C ALA A 106 -36.94 -21.62 -19.37
N GLU A 107 -37.75 -20.56 -19.66
CA GLU A 107 -37.78 -19.97 -21.01
C GLU A 107 -36.49 -19.26 -21.38
N GLU A 108 -35.83 -18.60 -20.44
CA GLU A 108 -34.50 -17.99 -20.66
C GLU A 108 -33.44 -19.06 -20.98
N MET A 109 -33.39 -20.15 -20.20
CA MET A 109 -32.47 -21.26 -20.42
C MET A 109 -32.73 -22.00 -21.74
N LYS A 110 -34.01 -22.08 -22.13
CA LYS A 110 -34.42 -22.64 -23.42
C LYS A 110 -33.97 -21.74 -24.59
N ARG A 111 -34.08 -20.42 -24.43
CA ARG A 111 -33.62 -19.43 -25.41
C ARG A 111 -32.10 -19.49 -25.60
N ARG A 112 -31.35 -19.84 -24.55
CA ARG A 112 -29.90 -20.03 -24.57
C ARG A 112 -29.49 -21.42 -25.05
N GLU A 113 -30.42 -22.33 -25.29
CA GLU A 113 -30.19 -23.74 -25.64
C GLU A 113 -29.49 -24.56 -24.52
N GLU A 114 -29.52 -24.03 -23.27
CA GLU A 114 -28.84 -24.61 -22.10
C GLU A 114 -29.78 -25.41 -21.17
N LEU A 115 -31.06 -25.45 -21.44
CA LEU A 115 -32.05 -26.08 -20.54
C LEU A 115 -31.79 -27.56 -20.26
N THR A 116 -31.31 -28.30 -21.24
CA THR A 116 -30.95 -29.72 -21.10
C THR A 116 -29.71 -29.91 -20.21
N ASP A 117 -28.73 -29.04 -20.33
CA ASP A 117 -27.45 -29.14 -19.64
C ASP A 117 -27.58 -28.81 -18.13
N ILE A 118 -28.56 -28.01 -17.77
CA ILE A 118 -28.86 -27.73 -16.36
C ILE A 118 -29.76 -28.76 -15.68
N GLY A 119 -30.19 -29.83 -16.38
CA GLY A 119 -31.08 -30.85 -15.84
C GLY A 119 -32.57 -30.64 -16.08
N GLY A 120 -32.93 -29.70 -16.97
CA GLY A 120 -34.31 -29.42 -17.37
C GLY A 120 -35.14 -28.69 -16.32
N VAL A 121 -36.44 -28.54 -16.66
CA VAL A 121 -37.42 -27.87 -15.78
C VAL A 121 -37.56 -28.55 -14.41
N SER A 122 -37.37 -29.88 -14.39
CA SER A 122 -37.44 -30.67 -13.15
C SER A 122 -36.38 -30.29 -12.13
N TYR A 123 -35.19 -29.92 -12.60
CA TYR A 123 -34.11 -29.50 -11.71
C TYR A 123 -34.39 -28.09 -11.15
N LEU A 124 -34.90 -27.16 -11.95
CA LEU A 124 -35.33 -25.85 -11.49
C LEU A 124 -36.45 -25.94 -10.44
N ALA A 125 -37.41 -26.84 -10.67
CA ALA A 125 -38.50 -27.12 -9.70
C ALA A 125 -37.92 -27.66 -8.36
N LYS A 126 -36.95 -28.53 -8.44
CA LYS A 126 -36.26 -29.07 -7.26
C LYS A 126 -35.58 -27.96 -6.47
N LEU A 127 -34.77 -27.10 -7.12
CA LEU A 127 -34.07 -25.97 -6.48
C LEU A 127 -35.05 -25.03 -5.76
N ALA A 128 -36.18 -24.68 -6.40
CA ALA A 128 -37.19 -23.82 -5.80
C ALA A 128 -37.88 -24.47 -4.60
N SER A 129 -38.04 -25.81 -4.58
CA SER A 129 -38.77 -26.52 -3.52
C SER A 129 -37.89 -26.85 -2.28
N GLU A 130 -36.60 -26.91 -2.42
CA GLU A 130 -35.67 -27.25 -1.33
C GLU A 130 -35.40 -26.09 -0.37
N VAL A 131 -35.76 -24.86 -0.73
CA VAL A 131 -35.50 -23.67 0.09
C VAL A 131 -36.81 -23.13 0.68
N ALA A 132 -36.90 -23.07 1.99
CA ALA A 132 -38.07 -22.56 2.70
C ALA A 132 -38.02 -21.04 2.91
N THR A 133 -36.86 -20.39 2.88
CA THR A 133 -36.71 -18.96 3.19
C THR A 133 -35.44 -18.38 2.56
N SER A 134 -35.49 -17.12 2.13
CA SER A 134 -34.37 -16.34 1.62
C SER A 134 -33.57 -15.62 2.72
N ALA A 135 -33.97 -15.75 3.99
CA ALA A 135 -33.42 -14.94 5.09
C ALA A 135 -31.89 -15.08 5.28
N ASN A 136 -31.30 -16.23 4.94
CA ASN A 136 -29.90 -16.53 5.15
C ASN A 136 -29.05 -16.40 3.86
N ILE A 137 -29.55 -15.70 2.83
CA ILE A 137 -28.87 -15.61 1.53
C ILE A 137 -27.44 -15.10 1.65
N ASP A 138 -27.20 -14.05 2.46
CA ASP A 138 -25.89 -13.44 2.65
C ASP A 138 -24.88 -14.43 3.25
N PHE A 139 -25.33 -15.23 4.21
CA PHE A 139 -24.49 -16.26 4.84
C PHE A 139 -24.18 -17.41 3.87
N HIS A 140 -25.17 -17.88 3.13
CA HIS A 140 -24.99 -18.93 2.12
C HIS A 140 -24.09 -18.44 0.97
N ALA A 141 -24.27 -17.23 0.48
CA ALA A 141 -23.44 -16.62 -0.55
C ALA A 141 -21.97 -16.50 -0.09
N LYS A 142 -21.71 -16.09 1.16
CA LYS A 142 -20.35 -16.07 1.72
C LYS A 142 -19.69 -17.44 1.76
N ILE A 143 -20.43 -18.51 2.10
CA ILE A 143 -19.89 -19.87 2.08
C ILE A 143 -19.49 -20.28 0.65
N VAL A 144 -20.33 -19.98 -0.36
CA VAL A 144 -20.02 -20.26 -1.76
C VAL A 144 -18.78 -19.49 -2.20
N LEU A 145 -18.68 -18.20 -1.85
CA LEU A 145 -17.52 -17.35 -2.12
C LEU A 145 -16.25 -17.91 -1.48
N ASP A 146 -16.27 -18.31 -0.20
CA ASP A 146 -15.12 -18.88 0.51
C ASP A 146 -14.62 -20.17 -0.16
N LYS A 147 -15.53 -21.02 -0.62
CA LYS A 147 -15.16 -22.24 -1.37
C LYS A 147 -14.57 -21.90 -2.73
N SER A 148 -15.09 -20.91 -3.43
CA SER A 148 -14.55 -20.41 -4.69
C SER A 148 -13.14 -19.83 -4.51
N LEU A 149 -12.93 -18.96 -3.52
CA LEU A 149 -11.61 -18.41 -3.21
C LEU A 149 -10.59 -19.49 -2.87
N SER A 150 -11.04 -20.52 -2.12
CA SER A 150 -10.18 -21.67 -1.82
C SER A 150 -9.79 -22.45 -3.10
N ARG A 151 -10.69 -22.62 -4.06
CA ARG A 151 -10.38 -23.23 -5.38
C ARG A 151 -9.40 -22.39 -6.17
N LYS A 152 -9.67 -21.08 -6.30
CA LYS A 152 -8.78 -20.14 -7.01
C LYS A 152 -7.39 -20.11 -6.40
N LEU A 153 -7.29 -20.18 -5.07
CA LEU A 153 -6.00 -20.26 -4.37
C LEU A 153 -5.25 -21.57 -4.71
N ILE A 154 -5.96 -22.72 -4.75
CA ILE A 154 -5.36 -24.01 -5.14
C ILE A 154 -4.90 -23.96 -6.60
N GLU A 155 -5.70 -23.40 -7.50
CA GLU A 155 -5.36 -23.23 -8.92
C GLU A 155 -4.11 -22.36 -9.09
N THR A 156 -4.10 -21.16 -8.47
CA THR A 156 -2.93 -20.27 -8.47
C THR A 156 -1.69 -20.96 -7.93
N ALA A 157 -1.80 -21.67 -6.82
CA ALA A 157 -0.68 -22.41 -6.25
C ALA A 157 -0.17 -23.51 -7.18
N SER A 158 -1.08 -24.22 -7.87
CA SER A 158 -0.71 -25.28 -8.83
C SER A 158 0.01 -24.72 -10.04
N GLU A 159 -0.45 -23.59 -10.59
CA GLU A 159 0.22 -22.89 -11.69
C GLU A 159 1.61 -22.38 -11.29
N VAL A 160 1.75 -21.83 -10.07
CA VAL A 160 3.06 -21.40 -9.55
C VAL A 160 4.03 -22.57 -9.42
N ILE A 161 3.54 -23.73 -8.95
CA ILE A 161 4.35 -24.95 -8.86
C ILE A 161 4.82 -25.38 -10.25
N GLU A 162 3.93 -25.41 -11.24
CA GLU A 162 4.25 -25.78 -12.61
C GLU A 162 5.28 -24.86 -13.23
N GLN A 163 5.06 -23.53 -13.16
CA GLN A 163 6.00 -22.52 -13.66
C GLN A 163 7.36 -22.57 -12.97
N ALA A 164 7.41 -22.86 -11.66
CA ALA A 164 8.65 -23.01 -10.92
C ALA A 164 9.44 -24.25 -11.37
N PHE A 165 8.76 -25.36 -11.76
CA PHE A 165 9.41 -26.54 -12.30
C PHE A 165 9.89 -26.37 -13.75
N GLU A 166 9.18 -25.61 -14.56
CA GLU A 166 9.56 -25.32 -15.94
C GLU A 166 10.83 -24.44 -16.03
N GLY A 167 11.06 -23.58 -15.05
CA GLY A 167 12.26 -22.76 -14.94
C GLY A 167 12.47 -21.78 -16.09
N THR A 168 11.41 -21.43 -16.82
CA THR A 168 11.45 -20.59 -18.02
C THR A 168 11.55 -19.10 -17.69
N ASP A 169 11.08 -18.70 -16.53
CA ASP A 169 11.01 -17.31 -16.07
C ASP A 169 12.09 -16.98 -15.03
N GLU A 170 12.46 -15.69 -14.98
CA GLU A 170 13.28 -15.20 -13.89
C GLU A 170 12.51 -15.33 -12.56
N VAL A 171 13.14 -15.92 -11.54
CA VAL A 171 12.50 -16.23 -10.25
C VAL A 171 11.78 -15.02 -9.64
N GLN A 172 12.39 -13.82 -9.76
CA GLN A 172 11.80 -12.59 -9.24
C GLN A 172 10.47 -12.27 -9.93
N SER A 173 10.40 -12.42 -11.25
CA SER A 173 9.18 -12.14 -12.02
C SER A 173 8.06 -13.16 -11.75
N LEU A 174 8.41 -14.39 -11.37
CA LEU A 174 7.45 -15.40 -10.91
C LEU A 174 6.88 -15.04 -9.54
N ILE A 175 7.73 -14.58 -8.62
CA ILE A 175 7.30 -14.11 -7.29
C ILE A 175 6.34 -12.94 -7.44
N ASP A 176 6.70 -11.92 -8.22
CA ASP A 176 5.90 -10.70 -8.40
C ASP A 176 4.50 -11.02 -8.97
N ARG A 177 4.43 -11.90 -10.00
CA ARG A 177 3.16 -12.36 -10.57
C ARG A 177 2.31 -13.17 -9.58
N THR A 178 2.97 -13.98 -8.77
CA THR A 178 2.28 -14.77 -7.74
C THR A 178 1.67 -13.87 -6.67
N GLU A 179 2.41 -12.87 -6.22
CA GLU A 179 1.92 -11.86 -5.26
C GLU A 179 0.72 -11.09 -5.82
N GLU A 180 0.79 -10.64 -7.08
CA GLU A 180 -0.32 -9.94 -7.74
C GLU A 180 -1.59 -10.80 -7.80
N ARG A 181 -1.47 -12.08 -8.17
CA ARG A 181 -2.60 -13.01 -8.24
C ARG A 181 -3.21 -13.29 -6.87
N ILE A 182 -2.38 -13.58 -5.86
CA ILE A 182 -2.87 -13.81 -4.49
C ILE A 182 -3.54 -12.54 -3.97
N PHE A 183 -2.98 -11.38 -4.27
CA PHE A 183 -3.51 -10.10 -3.87
C PHE A 183 -4.90 -9.84 -4.50
N SER A 184 -5.07 -10.08 -5.80
CA SER A 184 -6.36 -9.92 -6.50
C SER A 184 -7.47 -10.81 -5.92
N LEU A 185 -7.11 -12.00 -5.40
CA LEU A 185 -8.05 -12.86 -4.68
C LEU A 185 -8.48 -12.24 -3.33
N SER A 186 -7.56 -11.56 -2.66
CA SER A 186 -7.84 -10.89 -1.37
C SER A 186 -8.71 -9.62 -1.55
N GLU A 187 -8.57 -8.89 -2.65
CA GLU A 187 -9.39 -7.68 -2.91
C GLU A 187 -10.88 -8.00 -3.10
N LYS A 188 -11.23 -9.16 -3.66
CA LYS A 188 -12.62 -9.61 -3.80
C LYS A 188 -13.34 -9.83 -2.45
N GLN A 189 -12.60 -9.95 -1.35
CA GLN A 189 -13.16 -10.09 0.01
C GLN A 189 -13.53 -8.78 0.71
N ILE A 190 -13.05 -7.62 0.22
CA ILE A 190 -13.09 -6.34 0.95
C ILE A 190 -14.18 -5.39 0.42
N GLY A 191 -15.13 -5.87 -0.33
CA GLY A 191 -16.32 -5.09 -0.64
C GLY A 191 -17.26 -5.05 0.56
N ASP A 192 -17.07 -4.12 1.50
CA ASP A 192 -18.18 -3.71 2.36
C ASP A 192 -19.26 -3.14 1.45
N GLY A 193 -20.39 -3.86 1.34
CA GLY A 193 -21.54 -3.43 0.57
C GLY A 193 -22.08 -2.07 1.03
N PHE A 194 -23.14 -1.56 0.41
CA PHE A 194 -23.78 -0.33 0.85
C PHE A 194 -24.14 -0.40 2.34
N GLN A 195 -23.63 0.54 3.12
CA GLN A 195 -24.03 0.72 4.52
C GLN A 195 -25.21 1.68 4.58
N SER A 196 -26.19 1.40 5.46
CA SER A 196 -27.30 2.33 5.66
C SER A 196 -26.79 3.65 6.27
N LEU A 197 -27.37 4.77 5.85
CA LEU A 197 -27.02 6.09 6.40
C LEU A 197 -27.16 6.14 7.92
N GLU A 198 -28.06 5.36 8.50
CA GLU A 198 -28.29 5.26 9.94
C GLU A 198 -27.02 4.78 10.68
N ILE A 199 -26.34 3.73 10.17
CA ILE A 199 -25.10 3.20 10.72
C ILE A 199 -23.98 4.23 10.58
N VAL A 200 -23.82 4.79 9.37
CA VAL A 200 -22.78 5.79 9.06
C VAL A 200 -22.97 7.06 9.90
N MET A 201 -24.22 7.49 10.16
CA MET A 201 -24.50 8.64 11.02
C MET A 201 -24.15 8.38 12.48
N GLY A 202 -24.33 7.14 12.97
CA GLY A 202 -23.89 6.74 14.30
C GLY A 202 -22.37 6.89 14.46
N GLU A 203 -21.61 6.36 13.52
CA GLU A 203 -20.16 6.50 13.49
C GLU A 203 -19.69 7.94 13.38
N ALA A 204 -20.37 8.75 12.55
CA ALA A 204 -20.03 10.16 12.37
C ALA A 204 -20.30 10.96 13.67
N LEU A 205 -21.40 10.71 14.37
CA LEU A 205 -21.68 11.35 15.66
C LEU A 205 -20.64 11.00 16.71
N GLU A 206 -20.24 9.74 16.81
CA GLU A 206 -19.17 9.34 17.71
C GLU A 206 -17.84 10.06 17.39
N GLN A 207 -17.54 10.22 16.10
CA GLN A 207 -16.33 10.96 15.68
C GLN A 207 -16.41 12.44 16.09
N ILE A 208 -17.57 13.08 15.91
CA ILE A 208 -17.81 14.47 16.32
C ILE A 208 -17.71 14.63 17.85
N GLU A 209 -18.30 13.71 18.61
CA GLU A 209 -18.19 13.74 20.08
C GLU A 209 -16.76 13.55 20.56
N ARG A 210 -16.02 12.62 19.96
CA ARG A 210 -14.59 12.44 20.24
C ARG A 210 -13.78 13.68 19.91
N ALA A 211 -14.08 14.36 18.81
CA ALA A 211 -13.43 15.61 18.42
C ALA A 211 -13.77 16.74 19.38
N HIS A 212 -15.03 16.86 19.79
CA HIS A 212 -15.49 17.90 20.74
C HIS A 212 -14.84 17.75 22.12
N ASN A 213 -14.63 16.51 22.58
CA ASN A 213 -14.02 16.22 23.88
C ASN A 213 -12.48 16.24 23.87
N ARG A 214 -11.84 16.48 22.71
CA ARG A 214 -10.37 16.61 22.62
C ARG A 214 -9.94 18.01 23.10
N VAL A 215 -8.85 18.05 23.83
CA VAL A 215 -8.18 19.29 24.25
C VAL A 215 -7.40 19.94 23.08
N SER A 216 -7.05 19.15 22.06
CA SER A 216 -6.30 19.58 20.87
C SER A 216 -7.24 19.89 19.72
N THR A 217 -6.99 20.98 19.00
CA THR A 217 -7.68 21.36 17.76
C THR A 217 -7.30 20.46 16.56
N VAL A 218 -6.25 19.63 16.69
CA VAL A 218 -5.75 18.74 15.64
C VAL A 218 -6.49 17.40 15.69
N SER A 219 -7.27 17.10 14.67
CA SER A 219 -8.01 15.84 14.55
C SER A 219 -7.20 14.72 13.89
N GLY A 220 -6.32 15.07 12.96
CA GLY A 220 -5.41 14.19 12.25
C GLY A 220 -4.05 14.05 12.93
N VAL A 221 -3.03 13.63 12.16
CA VAL A 221 -1.64 13.57 12.61
C VAL A 221 -1.10 15.01 12.67
N ASP A 222 -0.58 15.39 13.83
CA ASP A 222 0.00 16.71 14.06
C ASP A 222 1.25 16.91 13.20
N THR A 223 1.27 18.00 12.44
CA THR A 223 2.38 18.33 11.52
C THR A 223 3.59 18.93 12.24
N GLY A 224 3.42 19.44 13.46
CA GLY A 224 4.42 20.22 14.20
C GLY A 224 4.45 21.70 13.81
N PHE A 225 3.56 22.13 12.94
CA PHE A 225 3.41 23.52 12.50
C PHE A 225 2.00 24.02 12.84
N PRO A 226 1.84 24.86 13.87
CA PRO A 226 0.52 25.29 14.34
C PRO A 226 -0.35 25.91 13.26
N ASP A 227 0.19 26.82 12.44
CA ASP A 227 -0.55 27.51 11.39
C ASP A 227 -0.99 26.53 10.27
N LEU A 228 -0.18 25.50 9.98
CA LEU A 228 -0.56 24.45 9.05
C LEU A 228 -1.63 23.54 9.65
N ASN A 229 -1.53 23.22 10.94
CA ASN A 229 -2.55 22.46 11.66
C ASN A 229 -3.89 23.22 11.75
N GLU A 230 -3.87 24.54 11.91
CA GLU A 230 -5.07 25.37 11.87
C GLU A 230 -5.78 25.26 10.52
N SER A 231 -5.01 25.32 9.42
CA SER A 231 -5.55 25.23 8.06
C SER A 231 -6.04 23.82 7.69
N THR A 232 -5.35 22.74 8.17
CA THR A 232 -5.60 21.36 7.74
C THR A 232 -6.23 20.47 8.80
N SER A 233 -6.29 20.93 10.06
CA SER A 233 -6.61 20.12 11.24
C SER A 233 -5.67 18.91 11.41
N GLY A 234 -4.43 19.01 10.88
CA GLY A 234 -3.45 17.93 10.78
C GLY A 234 -3.67 17.04 9.55
N LEU A 235 -2.81 16.03 9.37
CA LEU A 235 -2.93 15.09 8.26
C LEU A 235 -4.02 14.06 8.58
N GLN A 236 -5.10 14.03 7.77
CA GLN A 236 -6.29 13.22 8.06
C GLN A 236 -6.10 11.77 7.64
N PRO A 237 -6.59 10.78 8.44
CA PRO A 237 -6.58 9.38 8.07
C PRO A 237 -7.29 9.13 6.73
N GLY A 238 -6.70 8.30 5.87
CA GLY A 238 -7.23 7.98 4.55
C GLY A 238 -6.92 9.02 3.47
N ASP A 239 -6.26 10.14 3.81
CA ASP A 239 -5.91 11.17 2.83
C ASP A 239 -4.56 10.89 2.15
N LEU A 240 -4.51 11.21 0.86
CA LEU A 240 -3.30 11.35 0.09
C LEU A 240 -2.90 12.82 0.07
N VAL A 241 -1.80 13.13 0.73
CA VAL A 241 -1.21 14.47 0.81
C VAL A 241 0.01 14.53 -0.10
N ILE A 242 0.01 15.42 -1.06
CA ILE A 242 1.14 15.63 -1.97
C ILE A 242 1.92 16.85 -1.51
N LEU A 243 3.22 16.67 -1.30
CA LEU A 243 4.16 17.77 -1.04
C LEU A 243 5.09 17.92 -2.24
N ALA A 244 4.94 19.00 -2.98
CA ALA A 244 5.67 19.21 -4.21
C ALA A 244 6.64 20.40 -4.12
N ALA A 245 7.84 20.23 -4.67
CA ALA A 245 8.85 21.29 -4.75
C ALA A 245 9.86 21.01 -5.88
N ARG A 246 10.61 22.06 -6.24
CA ARG A 246 11.81 21.90 -7.07
C ARG A 246 12.94 21.23 -6.25
N PRO A 247 13.93 20.61 -6.91
CA PRO A 247 15.10 20.07 -6.22
C PRO A 247 15.79 21.11 -5.35
N SER A 248 16.36 20.67 -4.25
CA SER A 248 17.13 21.50 -3.28
C SER A 248 16.34 22.54 -2.50
N VAL A 249 15.03 22.67 -2.68
CA VAL A 249 14.16 23.56 -1.90
C VAL A 249 13.98 23.09 -0.46
N GLY A 250 14.15 21.79 -0.18
CA GLY A 250 14.04 21.21 1.16
C GLY A 250 12.83 20.31 1.39
N LYS A 251 12.27 19.70 0.33
CA LYS A 251 11.10 18.80 0.37
C LYS A 251 11.25 17.67 1.39
N THR A 252 12.32 16.88 1.29
CA THR A 252 12.65 15.79 2.24
C THR A 252 12.82 16.32 3.66
N ALA A 253 13.44 17.49 3.83
CA ALA A 253 13.65 18.12 5.14
C ALA A 253 12.31 18.45 5.81
N PHE A 254 11.36 19.01 5.07
CA PHE A 254 10.03 19.33 5.57
C PHE A 254 9.27 18.06 6.00
N ALA A 255 9.26 17.04 5.15
CA ALA A 255 8.62 15.75 5.46
C ALA A 255 9.25 15.09 6.70
N LEU A 256 10.59 15.13 6.83
CA LEU A 256 11.29 14.58 8.00
C LEU A 256 11.02 15.38 9.27
N THR A 257 10.85 16.72 9.17
CA THR A 257 10.47 17.55 10.32
C THR A 257 9.10 17.15 10.84
N MET A 258 8.11 16.98 9.96
CA MET A 258 6.77 16.49 10.33
C MET A 258 6.83 15.07 10.90
N ALA A 259 7.54 14.15 10.22
CA ALA A 259 7.67 12.75 10.66
C ALA A 259 8.32 12.65 12.04
N ARG A 260 9.37 13.44 12.30
CA ARG A 260 10.03 13.51 13.60
C ARG A 260 9.06 14.05 14.67
N HIS A 261 8.36 15.15 14.41
CA HIS A 261 7.39 15.71 15.33
C HIS A 261 6.30 14.66 15.68
N ALA A 262 5.70 14.04 14.67
CA ALA A 262 4.68 13.02 14.86
C ALA A 262 5.19 11.85 15.71
N ALA A 263 6.42 11.35 15.47
CA ALA A 263 6.93 10.20 16.18
C ALA A 263 7.48 10.53 17.57
N VAL A 264 8.14 11.68 17.74
CA VAL A 264 8.80 12.04 19.01
C VAL A 264 7.81 12.68 19.98
N GLU A 265 7.00 13.64 19.52
CA GLU A 265 6.11 14.41 20.40
C GLU A 265 4.73 13.73 20.56
N THR A 266 4.10 13.30 19.45
CA THR A 266 2.75 12.70 19.51
C THR A 266 2.76 11.18 19.58
N LYS A 267 3.95 10.55 19.58
CA LYS A 267 4.12 9.07 19.65
C LYS A 267 3.42 8.33 18.52
N THR A 268 3.21 8.98 17.40
CA THR A 268 2.63 8.39 16.20
C THR A 268 3.67 7.52 15.50
N SER A 269 3.34 6.27 15.18
CA SER A 269 4.22 5.39 14.41
C SER A 269 4.28 5.85 12.94
N VAL A 270 5.49 6.02 12.40
CA VAL A 270 5.74 6.57 11.06
C VAL A 270 6.54 5.60 10.22
N ALA A 271 6.07 5.30 9.01
CA ALA A 271 6.81 4.58 7.98
C ALA A 271 7.36 5.56 6.94
N ILE A 272 8.64 5.47 6.61
CA ILE A 272 9.30 6.30 5.58
C ILE A 272 9.86 5.39 4.50
N PHE A 273 9.31 5.47 3.30
CA PHE A 273 9.87 4.86 2.09
C PHE A 273 10.75 5.88 1.39
N SER A 274 12.07 5.67 1.47
CA SER A 274 13.06 6.58 0.91
C SER A 274 13.70 6.00 -0.33
N LEU A 275 13.35 6.51 -1.48
CA LEU A 275 13.83 6.03 -2.78
C LEU A 275 15.05 6.81 -3.30
N GLU A 276 15.32 7.98 -2.70
CA GLU A 276 16.43 8.87 -3.08
C GLU A 276 17.62 8.77 -2.10
N MET A 277 17.35 8.58 -0.82
CA MET A 277 18.36 8.64 0.22
C MET A 277 18.44 7.34 1.02
N SER A 278 19.66 6.94 1.41
CA SER A 278 19.82 5.79 2.30
C SER A 278 19.30 6.06 3.72
N LYS A 279 18.89 5.00 4.41
CA LYS A 279 18.46 5.06 5.83
C LYS A 279 19.49 5.72 6.74
N ALA A 280 20.79 5.54 6.48
CA ALA A 280 21.84 6.18 7.25
C ALA A 280 21.84 7.72 7.08
N GLN A 281 21.63 8.20 5.84
CA GLN A 281 21.52 9.63 5.57
C GLN A 281 20.27 10.25 6.20
N LEU A 282 19.14 9.54 6.19
CA LEU A 282 17.91 10.00 6.86
C LEU A 282 18.11 10.05 8.38
N ALA A 283 18.74 9.03 8.97
CA ALA A 283 19.05 9.03 10.40
C ALA A 283 19.94 10.21 10.80
N GLN A 284 20.95 10.56 9.99
CA GLN A 284 21.78 11.75 10.21
C GLN A 284 20.98 13.04 10.13
N ARG A 285 20.02 13.16 9.19
CA ARG A 285 19.14 14.34 9.09
C ARG A 285 18.19 14.44 10.29
N LEU A 286 17.58 13.32 10.71
CA LEU A 286 16.73 13.28 11.90
C LEU A 286 17.54 13.66 13.16
N LEU A 287 18.77 13.20 13.26
CA LEU A 287 19.67 13.55 14.36
C LEU A 287 20.02 15.05 14.33
N SER A 288 20.37 15.61 13.18
CA SER A 288 20.64 17.04 13.01
C SER A 288 19.41 17.88 13.40
N ALA A 289 18.22 17.46 12.94
CA ALA A 289 16.96 18.13 13.26
C ALA A 289 16.64 18.13 14.77
N GLU A 290 16.90 17.02 15.46
CA GLU A 290 16.62 16.89 16.90
C GLU A 290 17.64 17.62 17.76
N THR A 291 18.94 17.55 17.38
CA THR A 291 20.04 18.13 18.16
C THR A 291 20.33 19.59 17.83
N ARG A 292 19.83 20.08 16.68
CA ARG A 292 20.23 21.36 16.08
C ARG A 292 21.74 21.46 15.86
N VAL A 293 22.40 20.33 15.66
CA VAL A 293 23.82 20.28 15.25
C VAL A 293 23.88 20.33 13.73
N ASP A 294 24.77 21.15 13.20
CA ASP A 294 24.99 21.33 11.78
C ASP A 294 25.20 19.97 11.08
N LEU A 295 24.38 19.72 10.06
CA LEU A 295 24.39 18.47 9.28
C LEU A 295 25.75 18.23 8.61
N HIS A 296 26.46 19.28 8.19
CA HIS A 296 27.80 19.16 7.62
C HIS A 296 28.81 18.69 8.66
N LYS A 297 28.72 19.17 9.90
CA LYS A 297 29.56 18.71 11.01
C LYS A 297 29.31 17.25 11.34
N LEU A 298 28.04 16.83 11.37
CA LEU A 298 27.68 15.42 11.58
C LEU A 298 28.27 14.52 10.48
N ARG A 299 28.16 14.93 9.22
CA ARG A 299 28.66 14.17 8.08
C ARG A 299 30.18 14.09 8.03
N THR A 300 30.87 15.15 8.43
CA THR A 300 32.36 15.22 8.38
C THR A 300 33.01 14.74 9.66
N GLY A 301 32.25 14.49 10.73
CA GLY A 301 32.77 14.12 12.05
C GLY A 301 33.50 15.25 12.79
N ARG A 302 33.37 16.52 12.32
CA ARG A 302 34.01 17.69 12.95
C ARG A 302 33.11 18.26 14.05
N LEU A 303 32.91 17.44 15.09
CA LEU A 303 32.04 17.77 16.22
C LEU A 303 32.87 18.35 17.39
N ARG A 304 32.30 19.34 18.09
CA ARG A 304 32.83 19.86 19.34
C ARG A 304 32.29 19.03 20.52
N GLU A 305 32.87 19.22 21.68
CA GLU A 305 32.44 18.52 22.90
C GLU A 305 30.97 18.76 23.24
N ASP A 306 30.51 20.01 23.12
CA ASP A 306 29.11 20.40 23.31
C ASP A 306 28.17 19.72 22.28
N ASP A 307 28.62 19.49 21.07
CA ASP A 307 27.84 18.80 20.04
C ASP A 307 27.64 17.32 20.44
N TRP A 308 28.68 16.69 21.00
CA TRP A 308 28.59 15.31 21.51
C TRP A 308 27.61 15.18 22.67
N VAL A 309 27.58 16.15 23.59
CA VAL A 309 26.62 16.16 24.71
C VAL A 309 25.20 16.22 24.18
N ARG A 310 24.90 17.13 23.24
CA ARG A 310 23.58 17.27 22.60
C ARG A 310 23.18 15.98 21.87
N ILE A 311 24.09 15.40 21.11
CA ILE A 311 23.87 14.14 20.39
C ILE A 311 23.51 13.03 21.37
N THR A 312 24.30 12.82 22.41
CA THR A 312 24.11 11.75 23.40
C THR A 312 22.74 11.86 24.09
N HIS A 313 22.34 13.08 24.43
CA HIS A 313 21.03 13.34 25.05
C HIS A 313 19.85 13.05 24.10
N SER A 314 20.00 13.41 22.82
CA SER A 314 18.90 13.30 21.84
C SER A 314 18.76 11.93 21.20
N VAL A 315 19.85 11.15 21.10
CA VAL A 315 19.83 9.78 20.54
C VAL A 315 18.82 8.90 21.27
N GLY A 316 18.71 9.03 22.61
CA GLY A 316 17.75 8.25 23.40
C GLY A 316 16.28 8.55 23.03
N ARG A 317 15.94 9.80 22.76
CA ARG A 317 14.59 10.23 22.33
C ARG A 317 14.26 9.70 20.95
N LEU A 318 15.17 9.83 19.99
CA LEU A 318 15.00 9.31 18.63
C LEU A 318 14.96 7.77 18.59
N ALA A 319 15.75 7.09 19.41
CA ALA A 319 15.74 5.63 19.48
C ALA A 319 14.42 5.06 20.03
N GLN A 320 13.71 5.82 20.85
CA GLN A 320 12.39 5.44 21.36
C GLN A 320 11.24 5.86 20.42
N ALA A 321 11.52 6.73 19.44
CA ALA A 321 10.55 7.15 18.45
C ALA A 321 10.25 6.00 17.47
N GLN A 322 8.98 5.77 17.19
CA GLN A 322 8.54 4.73 16.28
C GLN A 322 8.66 5.19 14.82
N ILE A 323 9.90 5.35 14.34
CA ILE A 323 10.19 5.70 12.94
C ILE A 323 10.82 4.49 12.25
N TYR A 324 10.16 3.99 11.22
CA TYR A 324 10.59 2.84 10.43
C TYR A 324 10.98 3.31 9.03
N ILE A 325 12.20 3.00 8.60
CA ILE A 325 12.76 3.47 7.32
C ILE A 325 13.03 2.28 6.42
N ASP A 326 12.49 2.34 5.21
CA ASP A 326 12.78 1.43 4.11
C ASP A 326 13.45 2.22 2.99
N ASP A 327 14.66 1.81 2.58
CA ASP A 327 15.44 2.43 1.51
C ASP A 327 15.58 1.51 0.27
N THR A 328 14.59 0.62 0.08
CA THR A 328 14.53 -0.25 -1.10
C THR A 328 14.36 0.61 -2.37
N PRO A 329 15.31 0.56 -3.32
CA PRO A 329 15.21 1.35 -4.54
C PRO A 329 14.07 0.87 -5.42
N ALA A 330 13.40 1.82 -6.10
CA ALA A 330 12.32 1.54 -7.04
C ALA A 330 11.21 0.61 -6.51
N ILE A 331 10.90 0.73 -5.21
CA ILE A 331 9.83 -0.05 -4.58
C ILE A 331 8.51 0.17 -5.32
N SER A 332 7.74 -0.88 -5.49
CA SER A 332 6.41 -0.76 -6.07
C SER A 332 5.34 -0.39 -5.03
N VAL A 333 4.21 0.14 -5.51
CA VAL A 333 3.08 0.46 -4.63
C VAL A 333 2.58 -0.77 -3.91
N LEU A 334 2.57 -1.93 -4.58
CA LEU A 334 2.13 -3.19 -4.01
C LEU A 334 3.04 -3.65 -2.86
N GLU A 335 4.35 -3.60 -3.07
CA GLU A 335 5.34 -3.93 -2.05
C GLU A 335 5.29 -2.95 -0.87
N ALA A 336 5.21 -1.64 -1.14
CA ALA A 336 5.06 -0.63 -0.10
C ALA A 336 3.79 -0.86 0.74
N ARG A 337 2.68 -1.24 0.08
CA ARG A 337 1.41 -1.59 0.72
C ARG A 337 1.53 -2.82 1.62
N ALA A 338 2.19 -3.88 1.14
CA ALA A 338 2.42 -5.09 1.93
C ALA A 338 3.27 -4.80 3.19
N LYS A 339 4.36 -4.04 3.05
CA LYS A 339 5.23 -3.63 4.15
C LYS A 339 4.49 -2.72 5.15
N ALA A 340 3.73 -1.73 4.67
CA ALA A 340 2.96 -0.82 5.51
C ALA A 340 1.83 -1.55 6.27
N ARG A 341 1.14 -2.49 5.63
CA ARG A 341 0.11 -3.34 6.27
C ARG A 341 0.70 -4.19 7.39
N ARG A 342 1.84 -4.80 7.13
CA ARG A 342 2.56 -5.57 8.15
C ARG A 342 2.96 -4.69 9.33
N LEU A 343 3.55 -3.52 9.06
CA LEU A 343 3.97 -2.58 10.10
C LEU A 343 2.77 -2.09 10.93
N LYS A 344 1.64 -1.79 10.28
CA LYS A 344 0.41 -1.39 10.97
C LYS A 344 -0.09 -2.47 11.94
N ARG A 345 -0.02 -3.74 11.54
CA ARG A 345 -0.45 -4.86 12.38
C ARG A 345 0.49 -5.11 13.56
N GLU A 346 1.81 -4.95 13.37
CA GLU A 346 2.82 -5.26 14.37
C GLU A 346 3.06 -4.12 15.38
N HIS A 347 2.99 -2.88 14.90
CA HIS A 347 3.40 -1.71 15.70
C HIS A 347 2.36 -0.57 15.72
N GLY A 348 1.25 -0.73 14.99
CA GLY A 348 0.33 0.37 14.76
C GLY A 348 0.97 1.45 13.87
N LEU A 349 0.35 1.85 12.79
CA LEU A 349 0.88 2.84 11.85
C LEU A 349 -0.06 4.04 11.80
N GLY A 350 0.49 5.25 11.95
CA GLY A 350 -0.26 6.50 11.93
C GLY A 350 0.11 7.44 10.78
N LEU A 351 1.28 7.27 10.15
CA LEU A 351 1.71 8.10 9.00
C LEU A 351 2.59 7.29 8.06
N VAL A 352 2.37 7.45 6.76
CA VAL A 352 3.27 6.93 5.72
C VAL A 352 3.88 8.10 4.96
N VAL A 353 5.20 8.11 4.79
CA VAL A 353 5.94 9.09 3.98
C VAL A 353 6.60 8.37 2.82
N VAL A 354 6.48 8.91 1.59
CA VAL A 354 7.11 8.37 0.38
C VAL A 354 7.98 9.45 -0.27
N ASP A 355 9.29 9.24 -0.31
CA ASP A 355 10.25 10.20 -0.88
C ASP A 355 11.04 9.58 -2.05
N TYR A 356 10.68 9.84 -3.28
CA TYR A 356 9.54 10.55 -3.86
C TYR A 356 8.84 9.68 -4.91
N LEU A 357 7.57 9.93 -5.16
CA LEU A 357 6.69 9.05 -5.93
C LEU A 357 7.18 8.76 -7.37
N GLN A 358 7.91 9.67 -8.02
CA GLN A 358 8.44 9.45 -9.36
C GLN A 358 9.58 8.41 -9.42
N LEU A 359 10.13 7.97 -8.29
CA LEU A 359 11.12 6.88 -8.22
C LEU A 359 10.48 5.52 -7.92
N MET A 360 9.18 5.48 -7.64
CA MET A 360 8.46 4.22 -7.50
C MET A 360 8.34 3.52 -8.84
N SER A 361 8.24 2.20 -8.82
CA SER A 361 7.99 1.38 -10.00
C SER A 361 6.51 1.00 -10.11
N SER A 362 6.03 0.85 -11.36
CA SER A 362 4.73 0.23 -11.63
C SER A 362 4.94 -1.23 -12.02
N HIS A 363 4.14 -2.15 -11.48
CA HIS A 363 4.17 -3.56 -11.87
C HIS A 363 3.66 -3.82 -13.28
N THR A 364 2.84 -2.91 -13.82
CA THR A 364 2.29 -3.03 -15.17
C THR A 364 3.18 -2.31 -16.17
N ARG A 365 3.52 -2.97 -17.28
CA ARG A 365 4.14 -2.30 -18.43
C ARG A 365 3.16 -1.29 -18.99
N VAL A 366 3.38 -0.02 -18.71
CA VAL A 366 2.57 1.11 -19.20
C VAL A 366 3.28 1.77 -20.37
N GLN A 367 2.50 2.33 -21.30
CA GLN A 367 3.01 2.91 -22.53
C GLN A 367 3.60 4.32 -22.33
N SER A 368 3.25 5.01 -21.25
CA SER A 368 3.74 6.37 -20.96
C SER A 368 4.07 6.57 -19.48
N ARG A 369 5.01 7.48 -19.23
CA ARG A 369 5.38 7.87 -17.86
C ARG A 369 4.22 8.51 -17.08
N GLU A 370 3.36 9.27 -17.76
CA GLU A 370 2.18 9.87 -17.18
C GLU A 370 1.22 8.81 -16.63
N GLN A 371 1.03 7.72 -17.39
CA GLN A 371 0.16 6.62 -16.98
C GLN A 371 0.75 5.83 -15.81
N GLU A 372 2.07 5.68 -15.76
CA GLU A 372 2.78 5.07 -14.64
C GLU A 372 2.57 5.86 -13.35
N ILE A 373 2.78 7.16 -13.40
CA ILE A 373 2.57 8.06 -12.25
C ILE A 373 1.10 8.07 -11.82
N SER A 374 0.17 8.01 -12.77
CA SER A 374 -1.26 7.89 -12.49
C SER A 374 -1.60 6.62 -11.70
N ASN A 375 -1.03 5.49 -12.09
CA ASN A 375 -1.24 4.21 -11.38
C ASN A 375 -0.63 4.26 -9.97
N ILE A 376 0.55 4.86 -9.83
CA ILE A 376 1.21 5.04 -8.54
C ILE A 376 0.34 5.91 -7.61
N SER A 377 -0.14 7.06 -8.12
CA SER A 377 -0.98 7.99 -7.36
C SER A 377 -2.25 7.34 -6.84
N ARG A 378 -3.01 6.64 -7.73
CA ARG A 378 -4.21 5.89 -7.33
C ARG A 378 -3.89 4.79 -6.33
N GLY A 379 -2.79 4.09 -6.54
CA GLY A 379 -2.34 3.04 -5.62
C GLY A 379 -2.00 3.57 -4.23
N LEU A 380 -1.34 4.74 -4.13
CA LEU A 380 -1.05 5.41 -2.86
C LEU A 380 -2.35 5.92 -2.18
N LYS A 381 -3.32 6.45 -2.96
CA LYS A 381 -4.64 6.80 -2.41
C LYS A 381 -5.39 5.56 -1.91
N GLY A 382 -5.30 4.44 -2.64
CA GLY A 382 -5.83 3.15 -2.21
C GLY A 382 -5.20 2.68 -0.90
N LEU A 383 -3.87 2.80 -0.76
CA LEU A 383 -3.13 2.47 0.46
C LEU A 383 -3.58 3.33 1.65
N ALA A 384 -3.74 4.65 1.45
CA ALA A 384 -4.20 5.56 2.49
C ALA A 384 -5.59 5.15 3.02
N LYS A 385 -6.54 4.88 2.12
CA LYS A 385 -7.90 4.46 2.48
C LYS A 385 -7.93 3.10 3.18
N GLU A 386 -7.25 2.10 2.61
CA GLU A 386 -7.22 0.74 3.16
C GLU A 386 -6.63 0.70 4.56
N LEU A 387 -5.50 1.37 4.75
CA LEU A 387 -4.85 1.43 6.04
C LEU A 387 -5.48 2.48 6.97
N ASN A 388 -6.41 3.30 6.50
CA ASN A 388 -6.95 4.44 7.24
C ASN A 388 -5.85 5.23 7.96
N VAL A 389 -4.84 5.64 7.18
CA VAL A 389 -3.70 6.48 7.62
C VAL A 389 -3.41 7.53 6.55
N PRO A 390 -2.94 8.74 6.90
CA PRO A 390 -2.45 9.68 5.92
C PRO A 390 -1.21 9.16 5.21
N VAL A 391 -1.15 9.41 3.90
CA VAL A 391 0.03 9.15 3.07
C VAL A 391 0.56 10.48 2.57
N LEU A 392 1.74 10.88 3.04
CA LEU A 392 2.49 12.04 2.56
C LEU A 392 3.44 11.60 1.46
N ALA A 393 3.07 11.87 0.20
CA ALA A 393 3.90 11.55 -0.94
C ALA A 393 4.59 12.81 -1.48
N LEU A 394 5.91 12.72 -1.60
CA LEU A 394 6.72 13.80 -2.13
C LEU A 394 6.72 13.76 -3.66
N SER A 395 6.64 14.92 -4.28
CA SER A 395 6.65 15.05 -5.75
C SER A 395 7.62 16.11 -6.21
N GLN A 396 8.27 15.87 -7.34
CA GLN A 396 9.12 16.88 -7.98
C GLN A 396 8.31 17.68 -8.99
N LEU A 397 8.45 18.99 -8.96
CA LEU A 397 7.79 19.90 -9.91
C LEU A 397 8.51 19.97 -11.26
N SER A 398 7.75 20.26 -12.30
CA SER A 398 8.27 20.55 -13.65
C SER A 398 9.23 21.74 -13.62
N ARG A 399 10.21 21.76 -14.56
CA ARG A 399 11.14 22.88 -14.74
C ARG A 399 10.46 24.15 -15.22
N ALA A 400 9.24 24.07 -15.72
CA ALA A 400 8.47 25.21 -16.21
C ALA A 400 8.26 26.30 -15.15
N VAL A 401 8.23 25.93 -13.85
CA VAL A 401 8.17 26.89 -12.72
C VAL A 401 9.31 27.92 -12.78
N GLU A 402 10.52 27.49 -13.14
CA GLU A 402 11.71 28.36 -13.13
C GLU A 402 11.71 29.38 -14.28
N SER A 403 10.90 29.16 -15.31
CA SER A 403 10.76 30.08 -16.45
C SER A 403 9.78 31.22 -16.21
N ARG A 404 8.95 31.14 -15.15
CA ARG A 404 8.01 32.20 -14.78
C ARG A 404 8.71 33.33 -14.02
N THR A 405 8.13 34.51 -14.07
CA THR A 405 8.68 35.70 -13.44
C THR A 405 8.63 35.59 -11.90
N ASP A 406 7.53 35.12 -11.36
CA ASP A 406 7.29 34.93 -9.93
C ASP A 406 7.88 33.64 -9.36
N LYS A 407 8.13 32.65 -10.24
CA LYS A 407 8.64 31.31 -9.89
C LYS A 407 7.85 30.61 -8.78
N ARG A 408 6.62 31.10 -8.50
CA ARG A 408 5.73 30.56 -7.50
C ARG A 408 5.06 29.28 -8.02
N PRO A 409 5.12 28.15 -7.30
CA PRO A 409 4.52 26.89 -7.73
C PRO A 409 3.00 26.98 -7.83
N GLN A 410 2.44 26.22 -8.79
CA GLN A 410 1.00 26.10 -9.06
C GLN A 410 0.63 24.66 -9.39
N LEU A 411 -0.66 24.30 -9.30
CA LEU A 411 -1.15 22.95 -9.63
C LEU A 411 -0.76 22.50 -11.03
N SER A 412 -0.73 23.45 -11.99
CA SER A 412 -0.30 23.16 -13.37
C SER A 412 1.16 22.70 -13.49
N ASP A 413 2.00 22.91 -12.47
CA ASP A 413 3.40 22.47 -12.47
C ASP A 413 3.56 20.98 -12.13
N LEU A 414 2.49 20.34 -11.71
CA LEU A 414 2.35 18.88 -11.59
C LEU A 414 2.01 18.21 -12.93
N ARG A 415 2.13 18.91 -14.07
CA ARG A 415 1.58 18.55 -15.42
C ARG A 415 2.04 17.23 -16.02
N GLU A 416 3.19 16.71 -15.67
CA GLU A 416 3.55 15.32 -16.05
C GLU A 416 2.74 14.28 -15.25
N SER A 417 1.79 14.75 -14.42
CA SER A 417 1.08 13.98 -13.42
C SER A 417 -0.29 14.60 -13.13
N GLY A 418 -1.07 14.97 -14.14
CA GLY A 418 -2.42 15.54 -13.98
C GLY A 418 -3.36 14.68 -13.12
N SER A 419 -3.08 13.38 -13.07
CA SER A 419 -3.78 12.44 -12.19
C SER A 419 -3.44 12.63 -10.71
N ILE A 420 -2.20 13.06 -10.36
CA ILE A 420 -1.84 13.34 -8.95
C ILE A 420 -2.76 14.42 -8.39
N GLU A 421 -3.00 15.48 -9.17
CA GLU A 421 -3.92 16.53 -8.75
C GLU A 421 -5.33 16.00 -8.50
N GLN A 422 -5.83 15.07 -9.34
CA GLN A 422 -7.18 14.51 -9.18
C GLN A 422 -7.29 13.59 -7.97
N ASP A 423 -6.30 12.72 -7.76
CA ASP A 423 -6.30 11.69 -6.73
C ASP A 423 -6.00 12.26 -5.33
N ALA A 424 -5.18 13.30 -5.24
CA ALA A 424 -4.79 13.93 -3.97
C ALA A 424 -5.96 14.64 -3.28
N ASP A 425 -6.02 14.51 -1.97
CA ASP A 425 -6.96 15.26 -1.11
C ASP A 425 -6.39 16.62 -0.74
N VAL A 426 -5.08 16.69 -0.50
CA VAL A 426 -4.34 17.91 -0.20
C VAL A 426 -3.10 17.98 -1.10
N VAL A 427 -2.84 19.14 -1.69
CA VAL A 427 -1.61 19.45 -2.43
C VAL A 427 -0.95 20.65 -1.83
N MET A 428 0.27 20.47 -1.37
CA MET A 428 1.11 21.51 -0.79
C MET A 428 2.35 21.76 -1.64
N PHE A 429 2.76 22.99 -1.77
CA PHE A 429 3.99 23.38 -2.43
C PHE A 429 4.93 24.06 -1.44
N ILE A 430 6.23 23.79 -1.57
CA ILE A 430 7.25 24.57 -0.86
C ILE A 430 7.82 25.60 -1.82
N TYR A 431 7.75 26.86 -1.42
CA TYR A 431 8.34 27.97 -2.13
C TYR A 431 9.34 28.70 -1.24
N ARG A 432 10.53 28.95 -1.76
CA ARG A 432 11.60 29.65 -1.07
C ARG A 432 12.14 30.75 -1.98
N PRO A 433 11.72 32.01 -1.76
CA PRO A 433 12.14 33.15 -2.59
C PRO A 433 13.64 33.42 -2.58
N ASP A 434 14.31 33.12 -1.46
CA ASP A 434 15.76 33.30 -1.27
C ASP A 434 16.60 32.48 -2.26
N ILE A 435 16.18 31.27 -2.61
CA ILE A 435 16.87 30.40 -3.60
C ILE A 435 16.90 31.08 -4.98
N TYR A 436 15.93 31.90 -5.29
CA TYR A 436 15.81 32.61 -6.56
C TYR A 436 16.35 34.06 -6.49
N GLY A 437 16.91 34.48 -5.36
CA GLY A 437 17.42 35.84 -5.15
C GLY A 437 16.34 36.90 -5.16
N LEU A 438 15.10 36.52 -4.90
CA LEU A 438 13.97 37.44 -4.82
C LEU A 438 13.98 38.19 -3.46
N LYS A 439 13.53 39.42 -3.50
CA LYS A 439 13.39 40.28 -2.30
C LYS A 439 11.93 40.65 -2.10
N SER A 440 11.56 40.99 -0.89
CA SER A 440 10.26 41.56 -0.57
C SER A 440 10.03 42.88 -1.36
N PRO A 441 8.78 43.30 -1.63
CA PRO A 441 8.45 44.53 -2.33
C PRO A 441 9.09 45.76 -1.71
N ASP A 442 9.29 45.78 -0.41
CA ASP A 442 9.98 46.82 0.38
C ASP A 442 11.50 46.67 0.40
N GLY A 443 12.06 45.71 -0.31
CA GLY A 443 13.50 45.46 -0.44
C GLY A 443 14.13 44.66 0.71
N ALA A 444 13.32 44.20 1.68
CA ALA A 444 13.78 43.38 2.78
C ALA A 444 14.29 42.01 2.29
N SER A 445 15.24 41.45 3.04
CA SER A 445 15.75 40.12 2.75
C SER A 445 14.70 39.03 3.12
N LEU A 446 14.43 38.15 2.21
CA LEU A 446 13.58 36.96 2.44
C LEU A 446 14.41 35.71 2.76
N GLU A 447 15.67 35.91 3.17
CA GLU A 447 16.57 34.79 3.50
C GLU A 447 16.04 34.01 4.69
N GLY A 448 15.97 32.66 4.49
CA GLY A 448 15.45 31.76 5.51
C GLY A 448 13.93 31.74 5.63
N ILE A 449 13.20 32.49 4.83
CA ILE A 449 11.73 32.43 4.80
C ILE A 449 11.31 31.40 3.76
N ALA A 450 10.41 30.51 4.17
CA ALA A 450 9.77 29.53 3.30
C ALA A 450 8.25 29.68 3.38
N GLU A 451 7.59 29.56 2.26
CA GLU A 451 6.14 29.55 2.16
C GLU A 451 5.65 28.15 1.79
N ILE A 452 4.71 27.62 2.56
CA ILE A 452 3.99 26.39 2.28
C ILE A 452 2.63 26.77 1.70
N ILE A 453 2.49 26.58 0.40
CA ILE A 453 1.28 26.96 -0.34
C ILE A 453 0.36 25.74 -0.38
N ILE A 454 -0.82 25.83 0.21
CA ILE A 454 -1.89 24.84 0.09
C ILE A 454 -2.65 25.14 -1.20
N GLY A 455 -2.26 24.49 -2.30
CA GLY A 455 -2.85 24.73 -3.61
C GLY A 455 -4.15 23.97 -3.85
N LYS A 456 -4.39 22.88 -3.10
CA LYS A 456 -5.63 22.11 -3.12
C LYS A 456 -5.89 21.52 -1.75
N GLN A 457 -7.15 21.60 -1.31
CA GLN A 457 -7.65 20.91 -0.12
C GLN A 457 -9.12 20.55 -0.33
N ARG A 458 -9.49 19.26 -0.19
CA ARG A 458 -10.87 18.81 -0.41
C ARG A 458 -11.80 19.26 0.72
N ASN A 459 -11.30 19.25 1.95
CA ASN A 459 -12.11 19.43 3.16
C ASN A 459 -11.71 20.69 3.95
N GLY A 460 -11.12 21.69 3.29
CA GLY A 460 -10.69 22.93 3.95
C GLY A 460 -10.29 24.02 2.97
N PRO A 461 -9.85 25.17 3.47
CA PRO A 461 -9.44 26.31 2.65
C PRO A 461 -8.09 26.07 1.98
N VAL A 462 -7.88 26.74 0.86
CA VAL A 462 -6.54 26.95 0.27
C VAL A 462 -5.93 28.22 0.84
N GLY A 463 -4.60 28.31 0.84
CA GLY A 463 -3.91 29.45 1.40
C GLY A 463 -2.41 29.21 1.49
N SER A 464 -1.71 29.98 2.28
CA SER A 464 -0.29 29.80 2.51
C SER A 464 0.10 29.98 3.99
N VAL A 465 1.15 29.27 4.39
CA VAL A 465 1.73 29.32 5.72
C VAL A 465 3.21 29.66 5.60
N HIS A 466 3.68 30.65 6.36
CA HIS A 466 5.09 31.06 6.37
C HIS A 466 5.85 30.32 7.47
N LEU A 467 7.02 29.80 7.12
CA LEU A 467 7.90 29.07 8.02
C LEU A 467 9.33 29.58 7.92
N GLN A 468 10.11 29.35 8.95
CA GLN A 468 11.54 29.61 8.94
C GLN A 468 12.31 28.37 8.49
N TRP A 469 13.21 28.55 7.52
CA TRP A 469 14.17 27.53 7.09
C TRP A 469 15.49 27.70 7.85
N ASN A 470 15.91 26.67 8.54
CA ASN A 470 17.22 26.59 9.18
C ASN A 470 18.17 25.78 8.29
N ALA A 471 19.13 26.44 7.67
CA ALA A 471 20.07 25.82 6.74
C ALA A 471 21.07 24.89 7.44
N GLU A 472 21.50 25.19 8.67
CA GLU A 472 22.49 24.40 9.40
C GLU A 472 21.96 23.02 9.76
N SER A 473 20.76 22.97 10.33
CA SER A 473 20.09 21.70 10.71
C SER A 473 19.25 21.11 9.59
N ALA A 474 19.08 21.80 8.46
CA ALA A 474 18.21 21.45 7.35
C ALA A 474 16.77 21.15 7.82
N THR A 475 16.17 22.05 8.62
CA THR A 475 14.85 21.92 9.21
C THR A 475 13.97 23.12 8.93
N TYR A 476 12.66 22.91 9.03
CA TYR A 476 11.67 24.00 9.07
C TYR A 476 11.19 24.20 10.49
N GLU A 477 10.98 25.46 10.85
CA GLU A 477 10.49 25.88 12.17
C GLU A 477 9.32 26.84 12.00
N PRO A 478 8.40 26.94 12.97
CA PRO A 478 7.38 27.98 12.95
C PRO A 478 8.02 29.37 12.89
N LEU A 479 7.46 30.27 12.10
CA LEU A 479 7.95 31.64 12.03
C LEU A 479 7.66 32.34 13.36
N ALA A 480 8.65 33.07 13.89
CA ALA A 480 8.47 33.85 15.11
C ALA A 480 7.37 34.92 14.93
N PRO A 481 6.55 35.19 15.97
CA PRO A 481 5.43 36.13 15.86
C PRO A 481 5.82 37.54 15.33
N GLU A 482 7.05 37.97 15.58
CA GLU A 482 7.60 39.25 15.15
C GLU A 482 7.81 39.36 13.62
N TRP A 483 7.79 38.24 12.92
CA TRP A 483 7.98 38.12 11.45
C TRP A 483 6.70 37.74 10.73
N ARG A 484 5.57 37.56 11.42
CA ARG A 484 4.28 37.31 10.78
C ARG A 484 3.85 38.62 10.11
N LEU A 485 3.81 38.59 8.78
CA LEU A 485 3.21 39.66 7.99
C LEU A 485 1.75 39.77 8.42
N ASP A 486 1.28 41.01 8.69
CA ASP A 486 -0.12 41.26 9.03
C ASP A 486 -1.01 40.69 7.89
N PRO A 487 -2.08 39.90 8.21
CA PRO A 487 -2.98 39.35 7.20
C PRO A 487 -3.67 40.42 6.34
N ASP A 488 -3.70 41.67 6.79
CA ASP A 488 -4.35 42.78 6.08
C ASP A 488 -3.49 43.42 4.98
N GLU A 489 -2.23 42.99 4.77
CA GLU A 489 -1.36 43.49 3.68
C GLU A 489 -1.36 42.65 2.41
N GLU A 490 -2.11 41.53 2.35
CA GLU A 490 -2.19 40.65 1.17
C GLU A 490 -3.29 41.02 0.15
N GLU A 491 -4.03 42.15 0.33
CA GLU A 491 -4.94 42.68 -0.69
C GLU A 491 -4.24 43.71 -1.60
N PHE A 492 -3.37 43.20 -2.53
CA PHE A 492 -3.06 43.96 -3.76
C PHE A 492 -2.65 43.01 -4.89
#